data_af998d14f24e97785dd54fad0649fdef
#
_entry.id   af998d14f24e97785dd54fad0649fdef
#
_cell.length_a   1.000
_cell.length_b   1.000
_cell.length_c   1.000
_cell.angle_alpha   90.00
_cell.angle_beta   90.00
_cell.angle_gamma   90.00
#
_symmetry.space_group_name_H-M   'P 1'
#
loop_
_entity.id
_entity.type
_entity.pdbx_description
1 polymer ?
#
loop_
_entity_poly.entity_id
_entity_poly.type
_entity_poly.pdbx_seq_one_letter_code
_entity_poly.pdbx_strand_id
1 'polypeptide(L)'
;MREHSRSRRALRLVLDAAQERGAETRLLDLHALDLPMYRPDETAETDAVRQAEEAVNWADAFVLASPDYHGSMSGAMKNFLDYFWTEFAGKVFGYLCASHEKGLTVMDQMRTAVRQCYGWSLPYGVAIHGDEDFDAEGNVRTPAVARRLRMLARDVTIYGSLIREQFTRDTTGDETETFAARYRK
;
A
#
# COMPACT_ATOMS: atom_id res chain seq x y z
N MET A 1 16.59 6.34 1.32
CA MET A 1 15.47 7.27 0.98
C MET A 1 15.76 8.63 1.61
N ARG A 2 15.18 9.73 1.10
CA ARG A 2 15.48 11.07 1.62
C ARG A 2 14.67 11.33 2.89
N GLU A 3 15.24 12.05 3.86
CA GLU A 3 14.59 12.46 5.10
C GLU A 3 13.26 13.21 4.84
N HIS A 4 13.19 13.97 3.74
CA HIS A 4 12.00 14.68 3.24
C HIS A 4 11.33 13.96 2.06
N SER A 5 11.03 12.66 2.21
CA SER A 5 10.35 11.88 1.17
C SER A 5 8.96 12.43 0.87
N ARG A 6 8.73 12.85 -0.39
CA ARG A 6 7.44 13.36 -0.88
C ARG A 6 6.34 12.31 -0.83
N SER A 7 6.66 11.07 -1.21
CA SER A 7 5.72 9.94 -1.10
C SER A 7 5.30 9.67 0.34
N ARG A 8 6.25 9.74 1.31
CA ARG A 8 5.94 9.59 2.74
C ARG A 8 5.04 10.71 3.25
N ARG A 9 5.28 11.95 2.82
CA ARG A 9 4.45 13.10 3.22
C ARG A 9 3.01 12.95 2.72
N ALA A 10 2.82 12.62 1.44
CA ALA A 10 1.50 12.39 0.88
C ALA A 10 0.81 11.18 1.53
N LEU A 11 1.56 10.11 1.84
CA LEU A 11 1.02 8.95 2.54
C LEU A 11 0.49 9.32 3.93
N ARG A 12 1.19 10.17 4.70
CA ARG A 12 0.70 10.65 5.99
C ARG A 12 -0.65 11.35 5.88
N LEU A 13 -0.83 12.21 4.89
CA LEU A 13 -2.12 12.88 4.66
C LEU A 13 -3.26 11.88 4.33
N VAL A 14 -2.94 10.79 3.63
CA VAL A 14 -3.91 9.71 3.40
C VAL A 14 -4.25 8.98 4.70
N LEU A 15 -3.23 8.68 5.54
CA LEU A 15 -3.44 8.01 6.83
C LEU A 15 -4.26 8.88 7.78
N ASP A 16 -3.93 10.18 7.89
CA ASP A 16 -4.68 11.14 8.72
C ASP A 16 -6.16 11.22 8.27
N ALA A 17 -6.40 11.33 6.96
CA ALA A 17 -7.76 11.35 6.41
C ALA A 17 -8.52 10.02 6.57
N ALA A 18 -7.82 8.89 6.68
CA ALA A 18 -8.41 7.60 7.00
C ALA A 18 -8.77 7.51 8.49
N GLN A 19 -7.91 8.02 9.39
CA GLN A 19 -8.18 8.12 10.84
C GLN A 19 -9.41 8.99 11.13
N GLU A 20 -9.57 10.12 10.44
CA GLU A 20 -10.78 10.97 10.54
C GLU A 20 -12.08 10.20 10.17
N ARG A 21 -11.96 9.08 9.48
CA ARG A 21 -13.06 8.18 9.09
C ARG A 21 -13.19 6.96 9.99
N GLY A 22 -12.42 6.91 11.09
CA GLY A 22 -12.47 5.85 12.08
C GLY A 22 -11.60 4.63 11.78
N ALA A 23 -10.72 4.70 10.77
CA ALA A 23 -9.76 3.63 10.54
C ALA A 23 -8.58 3.71 11.53
N GLU A 24 -8.12 2.58 12.02
CA GLU A 24 -6.80 2.48 12.63
C GLU A 24 -5.75 2.50 11.53
N THR A 25 -4.67 3.27 11.71
CA THR A 25 -3.63 3.38 10.69
C THR A 25 -2.24 3.16 11.26
N ARG A 26 -1.36 2.55 10.45
CA ARG A 26 0.06 2.37 10.76
C ARG A 26 0.90 2.80 9.56
N LEU A 27 1.95 3.56 9.79
CA LEU A 27 2.94 3.90 8.79
C LEU A 27 4.09 2.90 8.86
N LEU A 28 4.24 2.05 7.84
CA LEU A 28 5.41 1.21 7.66
C LEU A 28 6.42 1.94 6.76
N ASP A 29 7.44 2.54 7.35
CA ASP A 29 8.50 3.24 6.62
C ASP A 29 9.59 2.24 6.22
N LEU A 30 9.61 1.83 4.95
CA LEU A 30 10.55 0.83 4.43
C LEU A 30 12.02 1.26 4.51
N HIS A 31 12.29 2.56 4.69
CA HIS A 31 13.66 3.02 4.94
C HIS A 31 14.08 2.77 6.39
N ALA A 32 13.21 3.08 7.33
CA ALA A 32 13.49 2.86 8.76
C ALA A 32 13.47 1.37 9.11
N LEU A 33 12.62 0.61 8.41
CA LEU A 33 12.49 -0.83 8.60
C LEU A 33 13.75 -1.59 8.16
N ASP A 34 14.42 -1.11 7.11
CA ASP A 34 15.68 -1.66 6.55
C ASP A 34 15.62 -3.19 6.33
N LEU A 35 14.59 -3.63 5.59
CA LEU A 35 14.43 -5.04 5.26
C LEU A 35 15.66 -5.58 4.53
N PRO A 36 16.24 -6.72 4.96
CA PRO A 36 17.27 -7.39 4.19
C PRO A 36 16.76 -7.70 2.76
N MET A 37 17.67 -7.86 1.82
CA MET A 37 17.28 -8.26 0.46
C MET A 37 16.63 -9.64 0.52
N TYR A 38 15.40 -9.74 -0.02
CA TYR A 38 14.68 -11.01 -0.08
C TYR A 38 15.47 -12.06 -0.86
N ARG A 39 15.56 -13.24 -0.29
CA ARG A 39 16.18 -14.42 -0.91
C ARG A 39 15.24 -15.62 -0.72
N PRO A 40 14.78 -16.24 -1.81
CA PRO A 40 13.78 -17.33 -1.72
C PRO A 40 14.30 -18.56 -0.97
N ASP A 41 15.61 -18.78 -0.94
CA ASP A 41 16.24 -19.95 -0.31
C ASP A 41 16.70 -19.70 1.14
N GLU A 42 16.54 -18.47 1.64
CA GLU A 42 16.97 -18.07 2.98
C GLU A 42 15.82 -17.40 3.73
N THR A 43 15.41 -17.97 4.85
CA THR A 43 14.45 -17.31 5.75
C THR A 43 15.21 -16.32 6.64
N ALA A 44 15.08 -15.04 6.38
CA ALA A 44 15.67 -14.01 7.23
C ALA A 44 14.78 -13.77 8.45
N GLU A 45 15.15 -14.29 9.61
CA GLU A 45 14.47 -14.05 10.87
C GLU A 45 15.03 -12.81 11.59
N THR A 46 14.71 -11.63 11.07
CA THR A 46 15.11 -10.35 11.67
C THR A 46 13.93 -9.63 12.29
N ASP A 47 14.21 -8.67 13.19
CA ASP A 47 13.16 -7.80 13.74
C ASP A 47 12.42 -7.03 12.66
N ALA A 48 13.12 -6.61 11.61
CA ALA A 48 12.54 -5.92 10.46
C ALA A 48 11.53 -6.81 9.72
N VAL A 49 11.86 -8.08 9.50
CA VAL A 49 10.96 -9.04 8.84
C VAL A 49 9.73 -9.29 9.72
N ARG A 50 9.91 -9.55 11.03
CA ARG A 50 8.78 -9.74 11.96
C ARG A 50 7.86 -8.52 12.00
N GLN A 51 8.40 -7.30 12.05
CA GLN A 51 7.60 -6.08 12.00
C GLN A 51 6.82 -5.94 10.69
N ALA A 52 7.41 -6.32 9.55
CA ALA A 52 6.72 -6.31 8.26
C ALA A 52 5.57 -7.33 8.24
N GLU A 53 5.82 -8.56 8.70
CA GLU A 53 4.82 -9.63 8.81
C GLU A 53 3.66 -9.25 9.73
N GLU A 54 3.95 -8.70 10.91
CA GLU A 54 2.94 -8.21 11.84
C GLU A 54 2.08 -7.11 11.21
N ALA A 55 2.69 -6.13 10.53
CA ALA A 55 1.98 -5.06 9.87
C ALA A 55 1.11 -5.57 8.70
N VAL A 56 1.63 -6.52 7.93
CA VAL A 56 0.90 -7.12 6.80
C VAL A 56 -0.27 -7.97 7.29
N ASN A 57 -0.07 -8.77 8.32
CA ASN A 57 -1.13 -9.61 8.87
C ASN A 57 -2.23 -8.78 9.56
N TRP A 58 -1.86 -7.69 10.21
CA TRP A 58 -2.79 -6.78 10.87
C TRP A 58 -3.68 -6.00 9.90
N ALA A 59 -3.14 -5.54 8.78
CA ALA A 59 -3.84 -4.62 7.89
C ALA A 59 -4.92 -5.32 7.04
N ASP A 60 -6.08 -4.68 6.91
CA ASP A 60 -7.15 -5.06 5.97
C ASP A 60 -6.98 -4.36 4.61
N ALA A 61 -6.30 -3.23 4.59
CA ALA A 61 -6.01 -2.48 3.38
C ALA A 61 -4.65 -1.78 3.44
N PHE A 62 -4.10 -1.46 2.27
CA PHE A 62 -2.80 -0.82 2.11
C PHE A 62 -2.87 0.38 1.19
N VAL A 63 -2.03 1.36 1.46
CA VAL A 63 -1.65 2.37 0.48
C VAL A 63 -0.17 2.23 0.21
N LEU A 64 0.19 1.70 -0.95
CA LEU A 64 1.57 1.59 -1.39
C LEU A 64 2.04 2.92 -1.97
N ALA A 65 3.07 3.49 -1.36
CA ALA A 65 3.64 4.78 -1.76
C ALA A 65 5.09 4.62 -2.19
N SER A 66 5.38 4.87 -3.46
CA SER A 66 6.73 4.77 -4.02
C SER A 66 7.12 6.05 -4.77
N PRO A 67 8.40 6.47 -4.69
CA PRO A 67 8.93 7.39 -5.69
C PRO A 67 9.02 6.69 -7.06
N ASP A 68 9.04 7.50 -8.10
CA ASP A 68 9.41 7.09 -9.45
C ASP A 68 10.93 7.17 -9.61
N TYR A 69 11.56 6.04 -9.77
CA TYR A 69 12.98 5.94 -10.10
C TYR A 69 13.15 5.29 -11.47
N HIS A 70 13.40 6.12 -12.47
CA HIS A 70 13.59 5.67 -13.86
C HIS A 70 12.40 4.87 -14.43
N GLY A 71 11.19 5.33 -14.14
CA GLY A 71 9.95 4.68 -14.58
C GLY A 71 9.59 3.42 -13.77
N SER A 72 10.23 3.20 -12.61
CA SER A 72 10.00 2.02 -11.78
C SER A 72 9.76 2.38 -10.31
N MET A 73 9.10 1.45 -9.59
CA MET A 73 9.03 1.54 -8.13
C MET A 73 10.43 1.45 -7.51
N SER A 74 10.59 1.97 -6.29
CA SER A 74 11.86 1.87 -5.58
C SER A 74 12.23 0.41 -5.28
N GLY A 75 13.53 0.11 -5.23
CA GLY A 75 14.03 -1.22 -4.84
C GLY A 75 13.52 -1.65 -3.46
N ALA A 76 13.38 -0.73 -2.50
CA ALA A 76 12.82 -1.04 -1.19
C ALA A 76 11.34 -1.46 -1.27
N MET A 77 10.53 -0.83 -2.14
CA MET A 77 9.14 -1.23 -2.36
C MET A 77 9.07 -2.61 -3.02
N LYS A 78 9.88 -2.85 -4.04
CA LYS A 78 9.92 -4.17 -4.69
C LYS A 78 10.39 -5.25 -3.72
N ASN A 79 11.43 -4.98 -2.94
CA ASN A 79 11.92 -5.91 -1.91
C ASN A 79 10.86 -6.24 -0.86
N PHE A 80 10.12 -5.24 -0.38
CA PHE A 80 8.99 -5.47 0.53
C PHE A 80 7.93 -6.37 -0.09
N LEU A 81 7.54 -6.13 -1.35
CA LEU A 81 6.51 -6.93 -2.03
C LEU A 81 6.96 -8.38 -2.26
N ASP A 82 8.28 -8.64 -2.37
CA ASP A 82 8.81 -10.00 -2.58
C ASP A 82 8.74 -10.88 -1.33
N TYR A 83 8.60 -10.29 -0.14
CA TYR A 83 8.43 -11.04 1.12
C TYR A 83 7.03 -11.67 1.26
N PHE A 84 6.02 -11.18 0.52
CA PHE A 84 4.63 -11.55 0.74
C PHE A 84 3.99 -12.11 -0.53
N TRP A 85 3.13 -13.07 -0.34
CA TRP A 85 2.37 -13.68 -1.42
C TRP A 85 0.89 -13.80 -1.04
N THR A 86 0.53 -14.88 -0.36
CA THR A 86 -0.86 -15.20 0.00
C THR A 86 -1.41 -14.31 1.11
N GLU A 87 -0.55 -13.64 1.84
CA GLU A 87 -0.87 -12.69 2.91
C GLU A 87 -1.65 -11.47 2.40
N PHE A 88 -1.59 -11.19 1.11
CA PHE A 88 -2.34 -10.10 0.48
C PHE A 88 -3.75 -10.50 0.04
N ALA A 89 -4.11 -11.78 0.10
CA ALA A 89 -5.44 -12.25 -0.26
C ALA A 89 -6.53 -11.63 0.64
N GLY A 90 -7.62 -11.17 0.00
CA GLY A 90 -8.72 -10.52 0.71
C GLY A 90 -8.42 -9.13 1.25
N LYS A 91 -7.35 -8.48 0.79
CA LYS A 91 -6.96 -7.12 1.20
C LYS A 91 -7.02 -6.16 0.03
N VAL A 92 -7.31 -4.88 0.31
CA VAL A 92 -7.44 -3.82 -0.71
C VAL A 92 -6.19 -2.95 -0.77
N PHE A 93 -5.78 -2.59 -1.98
CA PHE A 93 -4.59 -1.78 -2.23
C PHE A 93 -4.92 -0.51 -3.00
N GLY A 94 -4.50 0.63 -2.44
CA GLY A 94 -4.41 1.91 -3.12
C GLY A 94 -2.96 2.24 -3.47
N TYR A 95 -2.75 3.14 -4.43
CA TYR A 95 -1.43 3.45 -4.96
C TYR A 95 -1.15 4.94 -4.96
N LEU A 96 0.08 5.30 -4.60
CA LEU A 96 0.57 6.64 -4.57
C LEU A 96 1.98 6.69 -5.16
N CYS A 97 2.22 7.58 -6.10
CA CYS A 97 3.53 7.75 -6.72
C CYS A 97 3.99 9.21 -6.67
N ALA A 98 5.20 9.43 -6.15
CA ALA A 98 5.89 10.71 -6.26
C ALA A 98 6.77 10.69 -7.52
N SER A 99 6.36 11.45 -8.54
CA SER A 99 7.00 11.48 -9.86
C SER A 99 7.06 12.90 -10.41
N HIS A 100 7.98 13.15 -11.32
CA HIS A 100 7.99 14.36 -12.17
C HIS A 100 7.00 14.24 -13.35
N GLU A 101 6.50 13.03 -13.61
CA GLU A 101 5.49 12.73 -14.61
C GLU A 101 4.20 12.22 -13.92
N LYS A 102 3.39 11.45 -14.62
CA LYS A 102 2.13 10.92 -14.07
C LYS A 102 2.30 9.69 -13.17
N GLY A 103 3.50 9.09 -13.13
CA GLY A 103 3.80 7.92 -12.30
C GLY A 103 2.97 6.68 -12.61
N LEU A 104 2.34 6.60 -13.80
CA LEU A 104 1.44 5.50 -14.17
C LEU A 104 2.17 4.16 -14.22
N THR A 105 3.36 4.13 -14.81
CA THR A 105 4.18 2.92 -14.93
C THR A 105 4.50 2.33 -13.56
N VAL A 106 4.87 3.18 -12.60
CA VAL A 106 5.18 2.77 -11.22
C VAL A 106 3.95 2.19 -10.54
N MET A 107 2.81 2.86 -10.67
CA MET A 107 1.55 2.38 -10.08
C MET A 107 1.09 1.08 -10.71
N ASP A 108 1.27 0.90 -12.03
CA ASP A 108 0.92 -0.34 -12.73
C ASP A 108 1.84 -1.51 -12.35
N GLN A 109 3.12 -1.25 -12.11
CA GLN A 109 4.04 -2.27 -11.58
C GLN A 109 3.61 -2.74 -10.19
N MET A 110 3.31 -1.81 -9.26
CA MET A 110 2.81 -2.16 -7.93
C MET A 110 1.48 -2.93 -8.02
N ARG A 111 0.56 -2.49 -8.88
CA ARG A 111 -0.73 -3.17 -9.12
C ARG A 111 -0.52 -4.58 -9.65
N THR A 112 0.42 -4.77 -10.57
CA THR A 112 0.74 -6.09 -11.11
C THR A 112 1.27 -7.01 -10.04
N ALA A 113 2.20 -6.56 -9.19
CA ALA A 113 2.72 -7.34 -8.08
C ALA A 113 1.61 -7.73 -7.09
N VAL A 114 0.77 -6.78 -6.68
CA VAL A 114 -0.36 -7.01 -5.78
C VAL A 114 -1.34 -8.03 -6.37
N ARG A 115 -1.67 -7.93 -7.67
CA ARG A 115 -2.55 -8.88 -8.36
C ARG A 115 -1.96 -10.30 -8.36
N GLN A 116 -0.65 -10.45 -8.56
CA GLN A 116 0.02 -11.74 -8.50
C GLN A 116 -0.04 -12.36 -7.10
N CYS A 117 -0.14 -11.52 -6.07
CA CYS A 117 -0.27 -11.91 -4.67
C CYS A 117 -1.73 -11.92 -4.18
N TYR A 118 -2.70 -11.96 -5.11
CA TYR A 118 -4.14 -12.08 -4.84
C TYR A 118 -4.80 -10.91 -4.11
N GLY A 119 -4.13 -9.76 -4.07
CA GLY A 119 -4.68 -8.53 -3.51
C GLY A 119 -5.66 -7.83 -4.47
N TRP A 120 -6.65 -7.15 -3.91
CA TRP A 120 -7.59 -6.30 -4.63
C TRP A 120 -7.02 -4.91 -4.84
N SER A 121 -7.19 -4.34 -6.00
CA SER A 121 -6.67 -3.01 -6.34
C SER A 121 -7.78 -2.01 -6.57
N LEU A 122 -7.66 -0.82 -5.99
CA LEU A 122 -8.49 0.31 -6.42
C LEU A 122 -8.22 0.62 -7.90
N PRO A 123 -9.25 1.04 -8.67
CA PRO A 123 -9.14 1.26 -10.11
C PRO A 123 -8.30 2.49 -10.49
N TYR A 124 -7.82 3.25 -9.52
CA TYR A 124 -7.01 4.44 -9.71
C TYR A 124 -5.88 4.52 -8.69
N GLY A 125 -4.98 5.47 -8.89
CA GLY A 125 -3.96 5.88 -7.94
C GLY A 125 -3.78 7.38 -7.93
N VAL A 126 -2.90 7.89 -7.08
CA VAL A 126 -2.60 9.32 -6.98
C VAL A 126 -1.12 9.56 -7.30
N ALA A 127 -0.88 10.34 -8.36
CA ALA A 127 0.44 10.89 -8.62
C ALA A 127 0.59 12.24 -7.91
N ILE A 128 1.77 12.52 -7.40
CA ILE A 128 2.16 13.80 -6.81
C ILE A 128 3.43 14.32 -7.48
N HIS A 129 3.42 15.60 -7.82
CA HIS A 129 4.54 16.31 -8.42
C HIS A 129 5.24 17.14 -7.36
N GLY A 130 6.12 16.53 -6.65
CA GLY A 130 7.09 17.14 -5.75
C GLY A 130 6.73 18.54 -5.22
N ASP A 131 7.56 19.51 -5.60
CA ASP A 131 7.45 20.91 -5.12
C ASP A 131 6.29 21.69 -5.76
N GLU A 132 5.65 21.14 -6.79
CA GLU A 132 4.46 21.76 -7.39
C GLU A 132 3.23 21.54 -6.51
N ASP A 133 3.10 20.37 -5.92
CA ASP A 133 1.94 19.97 -5.13
C ASP A 133 2.08 20.27 -3.64
N PHE A 134 3.30 20.52 -3.14
CA PHE A 134 3.55 20.82 -1.73
C PHE A 134 4.25 22.16 -1.55
N ASP A 135 3.90 22.88 -0.49
CA ASP A 135 4.65 24.05 -0.02
C ASP A 135 5.88 23.64 0.84
N ALA A 136 6.64 24.63 1.28
CA ALA A 136 7.83 24.42 2.10
C ALA A 136 7.49 23.79 3.47
N GLU A 137 6.32 24.09 4.00
CA GLU A 137 5.77 23.56 5.25
C GLU A 137 5.21 22.16 5.10
N GLY A 138 4.98 21.72 3.85
CA GLY A 138 4.49 20.38 3.54
C GLY A 138 2.98 20.24 3.36
N ASN A 139 2.28 21.36 3.27
CA ASN A 139 0.86 21.35 2.96
C ASN A 139 0.64 21.16 1.45
N VAL A 140 -0.49 20.55 1.09
CA VAL A 140 -0.85 20.37 -0.32
C VAL A 140 -1.33 21.70 -0.89
N ARG A 141 -0.63 22.18 -1.92
CA ARG A 141 -0.97 23.43 -2.64
C ARG A 141 -2.06 23.23 -3.69
N THR A 142 -2.07 22.05 -4.29
CA THR A 142 -2.96 21.72 -5.42
C THR A 142 -4.29 21.14 -4.91
N PRO A 143 -5.43 21.87 -5.00
CA PRO A 143 -6.71 21.40 -4.48
C PRO A 143 -7.17 20.07 -5.09
N ALA A 144 -6.85 19.83 -6.37
CA ALA A 144 -7.16 18.58 -7.04
C ALA A 144 -6.43 17.40 -6.43
N VAL A 145 -5.14 17.55 -6.09
CA VAL A 145 -4.34 16.51 -5.41
C VAL A 145 -4.86 16.27 -3.99
N ALA A 146 -5.14 17.33 -3.22
CA ALA A 146 -5.73 17.21 -1.89
C ALA A 146 -7.05 16.43 -1.91
N ARG A 147 -7.92 16.71 -2.88
CA ARG A 147 -9.17 15.96 -3.07
C ARG A 147 -8.90 14.49 -3.41
N ARG A 148 -7.96 14.19 -4.28
CA ARG A 148 -7.62 12.80 -4.67
C ARG A 148 -7.02 12.01 -3.51
N LEU A 149 -6.19 12.62 -2.66
CA LEU A 149 -5.67 11.98 -1.45
C LEU A 149 -6.79 11.61 -0.47
N ARG A 150 -7.74 12.55 -0.23
CA ARG A 150 -8.92 12.26 0.60
C ARG A 150 -9.84 11.18 0.00
N MET A 151 -10.00 11.16 -1.32
CA MET A 151 -10.74 10.11 -2.03
C MET A 151 -10.06 8.76 -1.87
N LEU A 152 -8.73 8.71 -2.02
CA LEU A 152 -7.94 7.49 -1.82
C LEU A 152 -8.11 6.97 -0.39
N ALA A 153 -7.98 7.83 0.62
CA ALA A 153 -8.20 7.49 2.03
C ALA A 153 -9.59 6.88 2.27
N ARG A 154 -10.63 7.57 1.75
CA ARG A 154 -12.02 7.09 1.85
C ARG A 154 -12.17 5.70 1.24
N ASP A 155 -11.69 5.52 0.03
CA ASP A 155 -11.97 4.31 -0.74
C ASP A 155 -11.18 3.11 -0.20
N VAL A 156 -9.94 3.27 0.23
CA VAL A 156 -9.21 2.18 0.90
C VAL A 156 -9.86 1.79 2.22
N THR A 157 -10.40 2.75 2.99
CA THR A 157 -11.10 2.47 4.25
C THR A 157 -12.39 1.68 4.00
N ILE A 158 -13.25 2.16 3.10
CA ILE A 158 -14.57 1.55 2.88
C ILE A 158 -14.43 0.21 2.17
N TYR A 159 -13.71 0.17 1.04
CA TYR A 159 -13.57 -1.07 0.27
C TYR A 159 -12.68 -2.09 0.98
N GLY A 160 -11.70 -1.64 1.77
CA GLY A 160 -10.89 -2.49 2.62
C GLY A 160 -11.77 -3.29 3.60
N SER A 161 -12.61 -2.60 4.33
CA SER A 161 -13.56 -3.23 5.27
C SER A 161 -14.54 -4.19 4.57
N LEU A 162 -15.16 -3.74 3.47
CA LEU A 162 -16.12 -4.56 2.72
C LEU A 162 -15.51 -5.85 2.16
N ILE A 163 -14.33 -5.74 1.53
CA ILE A 163 -13.66 -6.90 0.96
C ILE A 163 -13.18 -7.84 2.07
N ARG A 164 -12.62 -7.31 3.14
CA ARG A 164 -12.18 -8.11 4.29
C ARG A 164 -13.32 -8.87 4.94
N GLU A 165 -14.44 -8.20 5.15
CA GLU A 165 -15.63 -8.81 5.72
C GLU A 165 -16.15 -9.95 4.83
N GLN A 166 -16.26 -9.72 3.52
CA GLN A 166 -16.69 -10.76 2.58
C GLN A 166 -15.68 -11.91 2.52
N PHE A 167 -14.38 -11.62 2.42
CA PHE A 167 -13.35 -12.65 2.42
C PHE A 167 -13.40 -13.52 3.69
N THR A 168 -13.64 -12.91 4.85
CA THR A 168 -13.79 -13.64 6.12
C THR A 168 -15.03 -14.54 6.10
N ARG A 169 -16.16 -14.06 5.60
CA ARG A 169 -17.36 -14.90 5.43
C ARG A 169 -17.08 -16.10 4.53
N ASP A 170 -16.41 -15.88 3.39
CA ASP A 170 -16.12 -16.94 2.43
C ASP A 170 -15.11 -17.97 2.98
N THR A 171 -14.17 -17.54 3.84
CA THR A 171 -13.21 -18.46 4.48
C THR A 171 -13.80 -19.24 5.66
N THR A 172 -14.90 -18.79 6.25
CA THR A 172 -15.56 -19.43 7.40
C THR A 172 -16.86 -20.14 7.04
N GLY A 173 -17.44 -19.81 5.88
CA GLY A 173 -18.68 -20.40 5.39
C GLY A 173 -18.48 -21.73 4.64
N ASP A 174 -19.57 -22.35 4.20
CA ASP A 174 -19.58 -23.64 3.53
C ASP A 174 -19.48 -23.56 2.00
N GLU A 175 -19.56 -22.35 1.42
CA GLU A 175 -19.49 -22.13 -0.02
C GLU A 175 -18.12 -22.52 -0.57
N THR A 176 -18.05 -23.53 -1.43
CA THR A 176 -16.80 -24.10 -1.94
C THR A 176 -16.31 -23.47 -3.25
N GLU A 177 -17.20 -22.85 -4.01
CA GLU A 177 -16.90 -22.26 -5.32
C GLU A 177 -16.47 -20.79 -5.20
N THR A 178 -15.70 -20.45 -4.14
CA THR A 178 -15.12 -19.12 -3.95
C THR A 178 -13.59 -19.18 -4.01
N PHE A 179 -12.98 -18.09 -4.44
CA PHE A 179 -11.53 -17.96 -4.40
C PHE A 179 -11.00 -18.10 -2.96
N ALA A 180 -11.72 -17.53 -2.00
CA ALA A 180 -11.37 -17.51 -0.59
C ALA A 180 -11.40 -18.90 0.06
N ALA A 181 -12.14 -19.87 -0.49
CA ALA A 181 -12.21 -21.24 0.02
C ALA A 181 -10.83 -21.92 0.13
N ARG A 182 -9.85 -21.48 -0.66
CA ARG A 182 -8.45 -21.94 -0.61
C ARG A 182 -7.74 -21.59 0.70
N TYR A 183 -8.25 -20.61 1.43
CA TYR A 183 -7.65 -20.08 2.66
C TYR A 183 -8.39 -20.55 3.92
N ARG A 184 -9.31 -21.51 3.79
CA ARG A 184 -9.93 -22.19 4.94
C ARG A 184 -8.85 -22.97 5.69
N LYS A 185 -8.88 -22.85 7.01
CA LYS A 185 -8.00 -23.59 7.92
C LYS A 185 -8.69 -24.86 8.41
#